data_a200d27f7c17417b0d110417bacb7540
#
_entry.id   a200d27f7c17417b0d110417bacb7540
#
_cell.length_a   1.000
_cell.length_b   1.000
_cell.length_c   1.000
_cell.angle_alpha   90.00
_cell.angle_beta   90.00
_cell.angle_gamma   90.00
#
_symmetry.space_group_name_H-M   'P 1'
#
loop_
_entity.id
_entity.type
_entity.pdbx_description
1 polymer ?
#
loop_
_entity_poly.entity_id
_entity_poly.type
_entity_poly.pdbx_seq_one_letter_code
_entity_poly.pdbx_strand_id
1 'polypeptide(L)'
;MFKQKYNVDVDVIYIKDILKYEVFPVSIEGMGLNIGANYAFKEYRELEEKTVKKLKDKITSDISNFYSKDGETAEIVLEELKKYDLLVLVKNEKVTPVLKEILRSIFKPLIILPNIEDFRLDNLMLLDDGAYNANKTLFTFFHMFGEQKIDVLRVNVEEEDESSLTERFGDNYNLIHKKGDTFKTIMNEAQNYDLVLMGDLRYTIMVERITGKLGVRILENLQKPIFIV
;
A
#
# COMPACT_ATOMS: atom_id res chain seq x y z
N MET A 1 19.37 0.40 2.55
CA MET A 1 19.28 0.99 1.19
C MET A 1 18.32 2.17 1.11
N PHE A 2 17.01 2.02 1.42
CA PHE A 2 16.01 3.11 1.38
C PHE A 2 16.34 4.24 2.39
N LYS A 3 16.61 3.86 3.64
CA LYS A 3 17.02 4.77 4.72
C LYS A 3 18.21 5.65 4.32
N GLN A 4 19.24 5.05 3.73
CA GLN A 4 20.45 5.79 3.35
C GLN A 4 20.25 6.68 2.14
N LYS A 5 19.49 6.20 1.11
CA LYS A 5 19.27 6.96 -0.13
C LYS A 5 18.44 8.22 0.11
N TYR A 6 17.43 8.14 0.98
CA TYR A 6 16.48 9.24 1.22
C TYR A 6 16.63 9.91 2.58
N ASN A 7 17.61 9.49 3.39
CA ASN A 7 17.85 10.01 4.75
C ASN A 7 16.59 10.00 5.61
N VAL A 8 15.89 8.86 5.64
CA VAL A 8 14.65 8.67 6.38
C VAL A 8 14.81 7.69 7.51
N ASP A 9 14.02 7.85 8.57
CA ASP A 9 13.89 6.84 9.62
C ASP A 9 12.82 5.82 9.23
N VAL A 10 13.13 4.54 9.45
CA VAL A 10 12.23 3.43 9.14
C VAL A 10 11.91 2.67 10.42
N ASP A 11 10.68 2.75 10.84
CA ASP A 11 10.15 1.99 11.97
C ASP A 11 9.30 0.83 11.47
N VAL A 12 9.41 -0.30 12.13
CA VAL A 12 8.60 -1.49 11.84
C VAL A 12 7.70 -1.79 13.03
N ILE A 13 6.41 -1.86 12.78
CA ILE A 13 5.42 -2.28 13.75
C ILE A 13 4.88 -3.68 13.41
N TYR A 14 4.83 -4.56 14.41
CA TYR A 14 4.10 -5.82 14.35
C TYR A 14 2.81 -5.71 15.16
N ILE A 15 1.65 -5.91 14.54
CA ILE A 15 0.37 -5.81 15.22
C ILE A 15 -0.15 -7.21 15.49
N LYS A 16 -0.35 -7.51 16.77
CA LYS A 16 -1.02 -8.71 17.22
C LYS A 16 -2.53 -8.44 17.18
N ASP A 17 -3.17 -8.94 16.12
CA ASP A 17 -4.56 -8.66 15.83
C ASP A 17 -5.50 -9.38 16.78
N ILE A 18 -6.16 -8.63 17.65
CA ILE A 18 -7.10 -9.18 18.64
C ILE A 18 -8.33 -9.82 17.99
N LEU A 19 -8.76 -9.38 16.81
CA LEU A 19 -9.90 -9.96 16.11
C LEU A 19 -9.66 -11.40 15.69
N LYS A 20 -8.41 -11.80 15.52
CA LYS A 20 -8.06 -13.22 15.31
C LYS A 20 -8.32 -14.09 16.54
N TYR A 21 -8.37 -13.48 17.72
CA TYR A 21 -8.68 -14.19 18.97
C TYR A 21 -10.18 -14.36 19.21
N GLU A 22 -11.01 -13.46 18.65
CA GLU A 22 -12.48 -13.51 18.82
C GLU A 22 -13.15 -14.63 18.03
N VAL A 23 -12.43 -15.25 17.09
CA VAL A 23 -12.93 -16.39 16.31
C VAL A 23 -13.05 -17.68 17.14
N PHE A 24 -12.48 -17.71 18.35
CA PHE A 24 -12.66 -18.82 19.26
C PHE A 24 -14.02 -18.66 19.97
N PRO A 25 -15.02 -19.53 19.75
CA PRO A 25 -16.33 -19.38 20.32
C PRO A 25 -16.24 -19.41 21.84
N VAL A 26 -16.49 -18.28 22.48
CA VAL A 26 -16.81 -18.25 23.91
C VAL A 26 -18.20 -18.86 24.02
N SER A 27 -18.30 -20.09 24.45
CA SER A 27 -19.57 -20.73 24.69
C SER A 27 -20.32 -19.94 25.76
N ILE A 28 -21.42 -19.32 25.38
CA ILE A 28 -22.42 -18.77 26.26
C ILE A 28 -23.15 -19.97 26.86
N GLU A 29 -23.22 -19.99 28.21
CA GLU A 29 -23.98 -20.89 29.06
C GLU A 29 -23.36 -22.25 29.43
N GLY A 30 -22.76 -22.26 30.58
CA GLY A 30 -22.80 -23.28 31.63
C GLY A 30 -22.59 -24.74 31.22
N MET A 31 -21.36 -25.11 30.91
CA MET A 31 -20.73 -26.41 31.24
C MET A 31 -19.47 -26.63 30.37
N GLY A 32 -18.32 -26.65 31.01
CA GLY A 32 -17.22 -27.56 30.61
C GLY A 32 -16.38 -27.25 29.35
N LEU A 33 -16.69 -26.30 28.48
CA LEU A 33 -15.99 -26.08 27.22
C LEU A 33 -14.93 -24.94 27.23
N ASN A 34 -14.71 -24.33 28.36
CA ASN A 34 -13.79 -23.21 28.54
C ASN A 34 -12.29 -23.58 28.46
N ILE A 35 -11.97 -24.86 28.61
CA ILE A 35 -10.56 -25.34 28.70
C ILE A 35 -9.93 -25.33 27.29
N GLY A 36 -10.64 -25.76 26.26
CA GLY A 36 -10.12 -25.86 24.91
C GLY A 36 -9.89 -24.49 24.26
N ALA A 37 -10.82 -23.57 24.47
CA ALA A 37 -10.69 -22.18 23.92
C ALA A 37 -9.51 -21.44 24.60
N ASN A 38 -9.34 -21.59 25.90
CA ASN A 38 -8.22 -21.01 26.63
C ASN A 38 -6.86 -21.61 26.22
N TYR A 39 -6.81 -22.88 25.87
CA TYR A 39 -5.60 -23.55 25.40
C TYR A 39 -5.22 -23.02 23.99
N ALA A 40 -6.17 -23.00 23.06
CA ALA A 40 -5.93 -22.52 21.70
C ALA A 40 -5.51 -21.03 21.70
N PHE A 41 -6.14 -20.21 22.53
CA PHE A 41 -5.77 -18.81 22.73
C PHE A 41 -4.32 -18.67 23.25
N LYS A 42 -3.96 -19.48 24.24
CA LYS A 42 -2.60 -19.45 24.82
C LYS A 42 -1.55 -19.88 23.81
N GLU A 43 -1.79 -20.98 23.08
CA GLU A 43 -0.88 -21.44 22.02
C GLU A 43 -0.70 -20.42 20.91
N TYR A 44 -1.80 -19.77 20.49
CA TYR A 44 -1.74 -18.73 19.46
C TYR A 44 -0.91 -17.52 19.94
N ARG A 45 -1.12 -17.09 21.18
CA ARG A 45 -0.37 -15.97 21.76
C ARG A 45 1.13 -16.30 21.90
N GLU A 46 1.46 -17.50 22.32
CA GLU A 46 2.85 -17.97 22.37
C GLU A 46 3.50 -18.03 20.98
N LEU A 47 2.73 -18.42 19.94
CA LEU A 47 3.19 -18.42 18.56
C LEU A 47 3.47 -17.02 18.05
N GLU A 48 2.61 -16.05 18.37
CA GLU A 48 2.82 -14.66 18.00
C GLU A 48 4.05 -14.05 18.70
N GLU A 49 4.23 -14.33 19.99
CA GLU A 49 5.43 -13.87 20.72
C GLU A 49 6.72 -14.47 20.15
N LYS A 50 6.70 -15.74 19.76
CA LYS A 50 7.82 -16.37 19.05
C LYS A 50 8.06 -15.72 17.69
N THR A 51 6.99 -15.33 16.99
CA THR A 51 7.07 -14.64 15.69
C THR A 51 7.68 -13.25 15.86
N VAL A 52 7.22 -12.47 16.82
CA VAL A 52 7.77 -11.14 17.14
C VAL A 52 9.26 -11.26 17.47
N LYS A 53 9.66 -12.23 18.29
CA LYS A 53 11.07 -12.46 18.64
C LYS A 53 11.90 -12.80 17.39
N LYS A 54 11.44 -13.72 16.54
CA LYS A 54 12.13 -14.09 15.30
C LYS A 54 12.26 -12.89 14.33
N LEU A 55 11.24 -12.06 14.27
CA LEU A 55 11.29 -10.84 13.43
C LEU A 55 12.31 -9.85 14.01
N LYS A 56 12.31 -9.65 15.32
CA LYS A 56 13.27 -8.77 15.99
C LYS A 56 14.72 -9.21 15.75
N ASP A 57 14.98 -10.51 15.77
CA ASP A 57 16.31 -11.09 15.52
C ASP A 57 16.76 -10.90 14.04
N LYS A 58 15.84 -10.65 13.11
CA LYS A 58 16.13 -10.39 11.69
C LYS A 58 16.28 -8.92 11.35
N ILE A 59 16.07 -8.02 12.29
CA ILE A 59 16.17 -6.59 12.06
C ILE A 59 17.62 -6.21 11.77
N THR A 60 17.78 -5.47 10.67
CA THR A 60 19.06 -4.92 10.22
C THR A 60 19.22 -3.47 10.68
N SER A 61 20.42 -2.92 10.50
CA SER A 61 20.74 -1.51 10.76
C SER A 61 19.90 -0.52 9.94
N ASP A 62 19.19 -0.99 8.91
CA ASP A 62 18.32 -0.16 8.09
C ASP A 62 16.99 0.18 8.78
N ILE A 63 16.66 -0.50 9.88
CA ILE A 63 15.46 -0.23 10.68
C ILE A 63 15.85 0.55 11.92
N SER A 64 15.19 1.69 12.14
CA SER A 64 15.45 2.55 13.31
C SER A 64 14.84 1.98 14.58
N ASN A 65 13.57 1.55 14.52
CA ASN A 65 12.88 0.94 15.64
C ASN A 65 12.02 -0.25 15.19
N PHE A 66 11.88 -1.22 16.11
CA PHE A 66 10.91 -2.29 15.99
C PHE A 66 10.12 -2.43 17.28
N TYR A 67 8.80 -2.43 17.16
CA TYR A 67 7.92 -2.61 18.30
C TYR A 67 6.66 -3.39 17.92
N SER A 68 5.93 -3.89 18.93
CA SER A 68 4.67 -4.59 18.72
C SER A 68 3.55 -3.94 19.52
N LYS A 69 2.34 -4.00 18.99
CA LYS A 69 1.10 -3.57 19.65
C LYS A 69 0.03 -4.66 19.56
N ASP A 70 -0.81 -4.71 20.58
CA ASP A 70 -1.99 -5.58 20.61
C ASP A 70 -3.22 -4.73 20.30
N GLY A 71 -4.08 -5.17 19.38
CA GLY A 71 -5.34 -4.48 19.06
C GLY A 71 -5.84 -4.76 17.65
N GLU A 72 -6.82 -3.99 17.20
CA GLU A 72 -7.35 -4.06 15.84
C GLU A 72 -6.34 -3.46 14.84
N THR A 73 -6.01 -4.23 13.81
CA THR A 73 -4.91 -3.86 12.92
C THR A 73 -5.13 -2.54 12.19
N ALA A 74 -6.34 -2.30 11.65
CA ALA A 74 -6.61 -1.06 10.90
C ALA A 74 -6.56 0.17 11.82
N GLU A 75 -7.17 0.08 13.01
CA GLU A 75 -7.18 1.15 14.00
C GLU A 75 -5.75 1.53 14.43
N ILE A 76 -4.94 0.53 14.81
CA ILE A 76 -3.57 0.75 15.24
C ILE A 76 -2.73 1.36 14.12
N VAL A 77 -2.84 0.86 12.89
CA VAL A 77 -2.11 1.42 11.74
C VAL A 77 -2.44 2.89 11.55
N LEU A 78 -3.72 3.25 11.55
CA LEU A 78 -4.16 4.62 11.34
C LEU A 78 -3.75 5.55 12.49
N GLU A 79 -3.80 5.07 13.73
CA GLU A 79 -3.36 5.85 14.90
C GLU A 79 -1.84 6.08 14.89
N GLU A 80 -1.07 5.02 14.64
CA GLU A 80 0.39 5.13 14.56
C GLU A 80 0.83 6.02 13.38
N LEU A 81 0.13 5.96 12.25
CA LEU A 81 0.44 6.74 11.06
C LEU A 81 0.42 8.26 11.30
N LYS A 82 -0.24 8.75 12.34
CA LYS A 82 -0.20 10.17 12.73
C LYS A 82 1.22 10.70 12.95
N LYS A 83 2.15 9.84 13.34
CA LYS A 83 3.55 10.17 13.65
C LYS A 83 4.49 10.07 12.44
N TYR A 84 4.03 9.50 11.33
CA TYR A 84 4.85 9.19 10.17
C TYR A 84 4.36 9.91 8.92
N ASP A 85 5.25 10.08 7.95
CA ASP A 85 4.93 10.75 6.69
C ASP A 85 4.45 9.78 5.62
N LEU A 86 4.83 8.50 5.74
CA LEU A 86 4.57 7.46 4.76
C LEU A 86 4.28 6.14 5.46
N LEU A 87 3.26 5.43 4.98
CA LEU A 87 3.00 4.03 5.33
C LEU A 87 3.56 3.12 4.24
N VAL A 88 4.24 2.05 4.65
CA VAL A 88 4.65 0.98 3.74
C VAL A 88 4.00 -0.32 4.18
N LEU A 89 3.26 -0.95 3.29
CA LEU A 89 2.60 -2.24 3.54
C LEU A 89 3.09 -3.27 2.53
N VAL A 90 3.27 -4.50 2.98
CA VAL A 90 3.47 -5.64 2.09
C VAL A 90 2.13 -6.32 1.85
N LYS A 91 1.73 -6.46 0.59
CA LYS A 91 0.50 -7.15 0.24
C LYS A 91 0.77 -8.63 -0.09
N ASN A 92 -0.19 -9.47 0.24
CA ASN A 92 -0.35 -10.78 -0.35
C ASN A 92 -1.13 -10.68 -1.67
N GLU A 93 -1.46 -11.82 -2.29
CA GLU A 93 -2.16 -11.87 -3.59
C GLU A 93 -3.50 -11.14 -3.58
N LYS A 94 -4.25 -11.17 -2.48
CA LYS A 94 -5.60 -10.58 -2.39
C LYS A 94 -5.65 -9.38 -1.45
N VAL A 95 -6.51 -8.43 -1.78
CA VAL A 95 -6.83 -7.30 -0.91
C VAL A 95 -7.71 -7.79 0.25
N THR A 96 -7.13 -7.86 1.44
CA THR A 96 -7.82 -8.30 2.66
C THR A 96 -8.85 -7.25 3.14
N PRO A 97 -9.83 -7.64 3.97
CA PRO A 97 -10.75 -6.68 4.61
C PRO A 97 -10.02 -5.57 5.37
N VAL A 98 -8.97 -5.92 6.12
CA VAL A 98 -8.13 -4.97 6.87
C VAL A 98 -7.44 -3.97 5.92
N LEU A 99 -6.85 -4.45 4.82
CA LEU A 99 -6.25 -3.55 3.83
C LEU A 99 -7.29 -2.63 3.20
N LYS A 100 -8.50 -3.12 2.90
CA LYS A 100 -9.61 -2.29 2.40
C LYS A 100 -9.99 -1.19 3.38
N GLU A 101 -10.01 -1.49 4.67
CA GLU A 101 -10.33 -0.53 5.71
C GLU A 101 -9.25 0.54 5.83
N ILE A 102 -7.97 0.14 5.85
CA ILE A 102 -6.84 1.08 5.80
C ILE A 102 -6.95 1.99 4.58
N LEU A 103 -7.14 1.42 3.37
CA LEU A 103 -7.27 2.19 2.14
C LEU A 103 -8.44 3.18 2.12
N ARG A 104 -9.52 2.89 2.84
CA ARG A 104 -10.68 3.81 2.95
C ARG A 104 -10.43 4.98 3.89
N SER A 105 -9.59 4.78 4.89
CA SER A 105 -9.41 5.70 6.00
C SER A 105 -8.05 6.38 6.00
N ILE A 106 -7.15 5.97 5.11
CA ILE A 106 -5.79 6.52 5.04
C ILE A 106 -5.82 8.01 4.67
N PHE A 107 -4.99 8.77 5.35
CA PHE A 107 -4.89 10.22 5.21
C PHE A 107 -3.47 10.70 4.89
N LYS A 108 -2.54 9.78 4.69
CA LYS A 108 -1.14 10.02 4.29
C LYS A 108 -0.74 9.09 3.15
N PRO A 109 0.35 9.39 2.45
CA PRO A 109 0.87 8.54 1.38
C PRO A 109 1.12 7.10 1.82
N LEU A 110 0.89 6.17 0.91
CA LEU A 110 1.03 4.74 1.12
C LEU A 110 1.84 4.13 -0.02
N ILE A 111 2.82 3.28 0.32
CA ILE A 111 3.42 2.36 -0.64
C ILE A 111 2.94 0.94 -0.33
N ILE A 112 2.41 0.26 -1.33
CA ILE A 112 2.06 -1.15 -1.26
C ILE A 112 3.10 -1.93 -2.03
N LEU A 113 3.84 -2.78 -1.32
CA LEU A 113 4.85 -3.66 -1.90
C LEU A 113 4.24 -5.03 -2.17
N PRO A 114 4.45 -5.63 -3.35
CA PRO A 114 4.31 -7.07 -3.50
C PRO A 114 5.43 -7.78 -2.72
N ASN A 115 5.37 -9.09 -2.63
CA ASN A 115 6.45 -9.87 -2.02
C ASN A 115 7.66 -9.91 -2.97
N ILE A 116 8.51 -8.89 -2.92
CA ILE A 116 9.71 -8.72 -3.75
C ILE A 116 10.94 -8.55 -2.87
N GLU A 117 12.09 -9.02 -3.36
CA GLU A 117 13.37 -8.92 -2.64
C GLU A 117 14.06 -7.56 -2.84
N ASP A 118 13.83 -6.90 -3.98
CA ASP A 118 14.48 -5.63 -4.32
C ASP A 118 13.43 -4.55 -4.67
N PHE A 119 13.56 -3.41 -4.03
CA PHE A 119 12.68 -2.25 -4.23
C PHE A 119 13.49 -1.08 -4.78
N ARG A 120 13.11 -0.59 -5.96
CA ARG A 120 13.76 0.53 -6.66
C ARG A 120 12.75 1.62 -6.98
N LEU A 121 13.27 2.81 -7.20
CA LEU A 121 12.52 4.00 -7.63
C LEU A 121 13.20 4.66 -8.86
N ASP A 122 13.74 3.84 -9.77
CA ASP A 122 14.50 4.38 -10.89
C ASP A 122 13.62 4.61 -12.12
N ASN A 123 12.64 3.73 -12.35
CA ASN A 123 11.69 3.83 -13.46
C ASN A 123 10.28 3.99 -12.92
N LEU A 124 9.69 5.15 -13.11
CA LEU A 124 8.40 5.53 -12.54
C LEU A 124 7.32 5.62 -13.61
N MET A 125 6.13 5.13 -13.30
CA MET A 125 4.94 5.33 -14.10
C MET A 125 3.81 5.92 -13.27
N LEU A 126 3.21 7.01 -13.73
CA LEU A 126 1.97 7.55 -13.18
C LEU A 126 0.79 7.04 -14.03
N LEU A 127 -0.22 6.50 -13.38
CA LEU A 127 -1.52 6.25 -14.01
C LEU A 127 -2.36 7.52 -13.91
N ASP A 128 -2.70 8.09 -15.06
CA ASP A 128 -3.48 9.31 -15.14
C ASP A 128 -4.79 9.06 -15.89
N ASP A 129 -5.89 9.28 -15.21
CA ASP A 129 -7.26 9.19 -15.73
C ASP A 129 -7.84 10.55 -16.16
N GLY A 130 -7.01 11.59 -16.16
CA GLY A 130 -7.41 12.98 -16.41
C GLY A 130 -8.00 13.68 -15.17
N ALA A 131 -8.03 13.03 -14.01
CA ALA A 131 -8.55 13.60 -12.77
C ALA A 131 -7.45 14.23 -11.90
N TYR A 132 -7.85 15.14 -11.01
CA TYR A 132 -6.91 15.86 -10.12
C TYR A 132 -6.13 14.93 -9.17
N ASN A 133 -6.61 13.70 -8.94
CA ASN A 133 -5.94 12.77 -8.03
C ASN A 133 -4.61 12.26 -8.55
N ALA A 134 -4.46 12.07 -9.87
CA ALA A 134 -3.17 11.74 -10.48
C ALA A 134 -2.16 12.87 -10.28
N ASN A 135 -2.59 14.11 -10.50
CA ASN A 135 -1.77 15.31 -10.29
C ASN A 135 -1.35 15.43 -8.81
N LYS A 136 -2.29 15.27 -7.84
CA LYS A 136 -2.00 15.25 -6.40
C LYS A 136 -0.93 14.21 -6.07
N THR A 137 -1.05 13.02 -6.63
CA THR A 137 -0.12 11.91 -6.39
C THR A 137 1.28 12.23 -6.91
N LEU A 138 1.38 12.79 -8.13
CA LEU A 138 2.63 13.23 -8.73
C LEU A 138 3.36 14.25 -7.83
N PHE A 139 2.68 15.32 -7.46
CA PHE A 139 3.30 16.37 -6.65
C PHE A 139 3.67 15.88 -5.26
N THR A 140 2.85 15.04 -4.64
CA THR A 140 3.18 14.45 -3.33
C THR A 140 4.42 13.56 -3.42
N PHE A 141 4.51 12.74 -4.47
CA PHE A 141 5.68 11.90 -4.70
C PHE A 141 6.95 12.74 -4.89
N PHE A 142 6.90 13.75 -5.74
CA PHE A 142 8.05 14.64 -5.97
C PHE A 142 8.44 15.45 -4.73
N HIS A 143 7.47 15.84 -3.91
CA HIS A 143 7.76 16.49 -2.64
C HIS A 143 8.53 15.58 -1.67
N MET A 144 8.20 14.29 -1.63
CA MET A 144 8.82 13.33 -0.72
C MET A 144 10.18 12.81 -1.21
N PHE A 145 10.31 12.54 -2.52
CA PHE A 145 11.44 11.82 -3.07
C PHE A 145 12.30 12.64 -4.03
N GLY A 146 11.93 13.90 -4.25
CA GLY A 146 12.56 14.77 -5.25
C GLY A 146 11.99 14.56 -6.65
N GLU A 147 12.15 15.58 -7.48
CA GLU A 147 11.74 15.53 -8.88
C GLU A 147 12.65 14.59 -9.67
N GLN A 148 12.06 13.71 -10.45
CA GLN A 148 12.76 12.74 -11.29
C GLN A 148 11.91 12.39 -12.51
N LYS A 149 12.53 11.73 -13.48
CA LYS A 149 11.84 11.34 -14.71
C LYS A 149 10.67 10.40 -14.42
N ILE A 150 9.52 10.68 -15.04
CA ILE A 150 8.31 9.90 -14.90
C ILE A 150 7.59 9.75 -16.24
N ASP A 151 7.13 8.55 -16.54
CA ASP A 151 6.24 8.28 -17.65
C ASP A 151 4.80 8.33 -17.17
N VAL A 152 3.95 9.08 -17.84
CA VAL A 152 2.54 9.29 -17.49
C VAL A 152 1.67 8.54 -18.49
N LEU A 153 1.04 7.47 -18.02
CA LEU A 153 0.21 6.61 -18.86
C LEU A 153 -1.26 7.02 -18.78
N ARG A 154 -1.81 7.41 -19.93
CA ARG A 154 -3.24 7.63 -20.16
C ARG A 154 -3.82 6.56 -21.06
N VAL A 155 -4.86 5.88 -20.60
CA VAL A 155 -5.55 4.85 -21.38
C VAL A 155 -7.00 5.24 -21.60
N ASN A 156 -7.39 5.45 -22.89
CA ASN A 156 -8.72 5.89 -23.29
C ASN A 156 -9.13 7.26 -22.72
N VAL A 157 -8.16 8.09 -22.32
CA VAL A 157 -8.39 9.49 -21.90
C VAL A 157 -8.25 10.37 -23.12
N GLU A 158 -9.13 11.35 -23.24
CA GLU A 158 -9.06 12.35 -24.30
C GLU A 158 -7.80 13.22 -24.14
N GLU A 159 -7.25 13.65 -25.26
CA GLU A 159 -6.12 14.56 -25.25
C GLU A 159 -6.60 15.95 -24.79
N GLU A 160 -6.21 16.32 -23.59
CA GLU A 160 -6.37 17.68 -23.07
C GLU A 160 -5.06 18.45 -23.21
N ASP A 161 -5.14 19.78 -23.17
CA ASP A 161 -3.95 20.64 -23.18
C ASP A 161 -3.16 20.48 -21.88
N GLU A 162 -2.02 19.80 -21.97
CA GLU A 162 -1.08 19.56 -20.87
C GLU A 162 0.19 20.40 -20.97
N SER A 163 0.16 21.42 -21.78
CA SER A 163 1.31 22.32 -21.96
C SER A 163 1.90 22.78 -20.63
N SER A 164 1.06 23.05 -19.63
CA SER A 164 1.50 23.52 -18.31
C SER A 164 2.34 22.49 -17.52
N LEU A 165 2.02 21.20 -17.57
CA LEU A 165 2.81 20.16 -16.89
C LEU A 165 4.08 19.84 -17.67
N THR A 166 3.98 19.78 -18.99
CA THR A 166 5.15 19.60 -19.85
C THR A 166 6.11 20.80 -19.74
N GLU A 167 5.59 22.02 -19.68
CA GLU A 167 6.38 23.22 -19.45
C GLU A 167 7.04 23.22 -18.06
N ARG A 168 6.31 22.77 -17.02
CA ARG A 168 6.78 22.71 -15.64
C ARG A 168 7.90 21.71 -15.44
N PHE A 169 7.77 20.50 -16.01
CA PHE A 169 8.67 19.38 -15.74
C PHE A 169 9.62 19.07 -16.90
N GLY A 170 9.41 19.67 -18.09
CA GLY A 170 10.26 19.46 -19.25
C GLY A 170 10.47 18.00 -19.59
N ASP A 171 11.72 17.61 -19.80
CA ASP A 171 12.12 16.23 -20.15
C ASP A 171 11.87 15.20 -19.05
N ASN A 172 11.52 15.63 -17.84
CA ASN A 172 11.17 14.74 -16.75
C ASN A 172 9.72 14.23 -16.81
N TYR A 173 8.88 14.79 -17.69
CA TYR A 173 7.48 14.42 -17.86
C TYR A 173 7.25 13.88 -19.26
N ASN A 174 7.02 12.58 -19.40
CA ASN A 174 6.76 11.95 -20.69
C ASN A 174 5.36 11.35 -20.72
N LEU A 175 4.49 11.92 -21.55
CA LEU A 175 3.10 11.51 -21.68
C LEU A 175 2.93 10.41 -22.73
N ILE A 176 2.28 9.31 -22.32
CA ILE A 176 2.04 8.13 -23.13
C ILE A 176 0.52 7.91 -23.26
N HIS A 177 -0.01 8.10 -24.47
CA HIS A 177 -1.41 7.80 -24.78
C HIS A 177 -1.57 6.39 -25.36
N LYS A 178 -2.49 5.63 -24.80
CA LYS A 178 -2.86 4.31 -25.29
C LYS A 178 -4.38 4.17 -25.42
N LYS A 179 -4.82 3.31 -26.34
CA LYS A 179 -6.24 2.92 -26.50
C LYS A 179 -6.38 1.43 -26.34
N GLY A 180 -7.54 0.96 -25.83
CA GLY A 180 -7.83 -0.47 -25.70
C GLY A 180 -8.42 -0.85 -24.35
N ASP A 181 -8.27 -2.13 -23.98
CA ASP A 181 -8.67 -2.60 -22.65
C ASP A 181 -7.77 -1.95 -21.59
N THR A 182 -8.35 -1.09 -20.77
CA THR A 182 -7.61 -0.29 -19.79
C THR A 182 -6.81 -1.18 -18.83
N PHE A 183 -7.41 -2.23 -18.28
CA PHE A 183 -6.73 -3.11 -17.35
C PHE A 183 -5.54 -3.84 -17.99
N LYS A 184 -5.75 -4.45 -19.16
CA LYS A 184 -4.69 -5.17 -19.86
C LYS A 184 -3.55 -4.24 -20.27
N THR A 185 -3.88 -3.05 -20.75
CA THR A 185 -2.88 -2.05 -21.14
C THR A 185 -2.02 -1.64 -19.96
N ILE A 186 -2.65 -1.29 -18.82
CA ILE A 186 -1.92 -0.94 -17.59
C ILE A 186 -1.02 -2.09 -17.12
N MET A 187 -1.56 -3.31 -17.08
CA MET A 187 -0.80 -4.48 -16.62
C MET A 187 0.42 -4.79 -17.48
N ASN A 188 0.31 -4.57 -18.80
CA ASN A 188 1.43 -4.79 -19.74
C ASN A 188 2.49 -3.68 -19.62
N GLU A 189 2.07 -2.41 -19.64
CA GLU A 189 2.99 -1.28 -19.54
C GLU A 189 3.74 -1.27 -18.21
N ALA A 190 3.06 -1.54 -17.10
CA ALA A 190 3.63 -1.53 -15.75
C ALA A 190 4.80 -2.50 -15.54
N GLN A 191 4.95 -3.52 -16.40
CA GLN A 191 6.07 -4.46 -16.28
C GLN A 191 7.44 -3.80 -16.47
N ASN A 192 7.48 -2.69 -17.20
CA ASN A 192 8.70 -1.95 -17.52
C ASN A 192 9.13 -0.98 -16.42
N TYR A 193 8.36 -0.84 -15.35
CA TYR A 193 8.58 0.14 -14.31
C TYR A 193 8.87 -0.51 -12.95
N ASP A 194 9.55 0.25 -12.09
CA ASP A 194 9.89 -0.18 -10.73
C ASP A 194 8.82 0.22 -9.73
N LEU A 195 8.13 1.33 -9.97
CA LEU A 195 7.03 1.84 -9.15
C LEU A 195 5.93 2.41 -10.02
N VAL A 196 4.68 2.10 -9.66
CA VAL A 196 3.48 2.67 -10.26
C VAL A 196 2.86 3.66 -9.29
N LEU A 197 2.70 4.92 -9.70
CA LEU A 197 1.97 5.93 -8.98
C LEU A 197 0.50 5.88 -9.40
N MET A 198 -0.40 5.90 -8.44
CA MET A 198 -1.84 5.81 -8.69
C MET A 198 -2.60 6.77 -7.78
N GLY A 199 -3.57 7.46 -8.31
CA GLY A 199 -4.42 8.38 -7.55
C GLY A 199 -5.24 7.68 -6.46
N ASP A 200 -5.90 8.48 -5.62
CA ASP A 200 -6.64 8.04 -4.44
C ASP A 200 -7.67 6.94 -4.74
N LEU A 201 -7.46 5.78 -4.14
CA LEU A 201 -8.38 4.63 -4.24
C LEU A 201 -9.75 4.86 -3.60
N ARG A 202 -9.92 5.88 -2.78
CA ARG A 202 -11.19 6.15 -2.12
C ARG A 202 -12.32 6.44 -3.10
N TYR A 203 -12.04 7.24 -4.13
CA TYR A 203 -13.00 7.50 -5.21
C TYR A 203 -13.17 6.28 -6.11
N THR A 204 -12.10 5.60 -6.40
CA THR A 204 -12.09 4.38 -7.20
C THR A 204 -12.95 3.28 -6.55
N ILE A 205 -12.94 3.12 -5.22
CA ILE A 205 -13.78 2.13 -4.52
C ILE A 205 -15.28 2.44 -4.66
N MET A 206 -15.69 3.70 -4.64
CA MET A 206 -17.10 4.08 -4.87
C MET A 206 -17.51 3.93 -6.33
N VAL A 207 -16.70 4.36 -7.26
CA VAL A 207 -16.93 4.23 -8.71
C VAL A 207 -16.84 2.76 -9.14
N GLU A 208 -15.94 1.98 -8.53
CA GLU A 208 -15.75 0.56 -8.81
C GLU A 208 -16.91 -0.35 -8.40
N ARG A 209 -17.73 0.06 -7.46
CA ARG A 209 -19.04 -0.62 -7.24
C ARG A 209 -19.93 -0.53 -8.48
N ILE A 210 -19.74 0.49 -9.31
CA ILE A 210 -20.51 0.78 -10.51
C ILE A 210 -19.77 0.32 -11.78
N THR A 211 -18.43 0.45 -11.85
CA THR A 211 -17.64 0.28 -13.07
C THR A 211 -16.76 -0.99 -13.13
N GLY A 212 -16.86 -1.89 -12.14
CA GLY A 212 -16.17 -3.18 -12.18
C GLY A 212 -14.77 -3.22 -11.53
N LYS A 213 -14.45 -2.30 -10.62
CA LYS A 213 -13.32 -2.42 -9.67
C LYS A 213 -11.92 -2.40 -10.29
N LEU A 214 -11.65 -1.49 -11.22
CA LEU A 214 -10.37 -1.42 -11.92
C LEU A 214 -9.17 -1.25 -10.97
N GLY A 215 -9.21 -0.30 -10.04
CA GLY A 215 -8.10 -0.04 -9.11
C GLY A 215 -7.83 -1.21 -8.17
N VAL A 216 -8.88 -1.86 -7.63
CA VAL A 216 -8.70 -3.09 -6.82
C VAL A 216 -8.13 -4.22 -7.67
N ARG A 217 -8.58 -4.39 -8.92
CA ARG A 217 -8.01 -5.38 -9.84
C ARG A 217 -6.54 -5.10 -10.13
N ILE A 218 -6.16 -3.85 -10.35
CA ILE A 218 -4.76 -3.46 -10.51
C ILE A 218 -3.99 -3.81 -9.24
N LEU A 219 -4.48 -3.40 -8.09
CA LEU A 219 -3.84 -3.66 -6.81
C LEU A 219 -3.66 -5.15 -6.52
N GLU A 220 -4.63 -6.00 -6.84
CA GLU A 220 -4.55 -7.45 -6.64
C GLU A 220 -3.58 -8.14 -7.60
N ASN A 221 -3.53 -7.71 -8.85
CA ASN A 221 -2.81 -8.42 -9.91
C ASN A 221 -1.43 -7.85 -10.23
N LEU A 222 -1.19 -6.57 -9.94
CA LEU A 222 0.09 -5.95 -10.25
C LEU A 222 1.17 -6.43 -9.26
N GLN A 223 2.23 -7.02 -9.80
CA GLN A 223 3.41 -7.49 -9.05
C GLN A 223 4.53 -6.42 -9.03
N LYS A 224 4.13 -5.16 -8.98
CA LYS A 224 5.02 -4.00 -8.84
C LYS A 224 4.61 -3.18 -7.63
N PRO A 225 5.53 -2.47 -6.99
CA PRO A 225 5.22 -1.50 -5.97
C PRO A 225 4.24 -0.45 -6.48
N ILE A 226 3.31 -0.03 -5.61
CA ILE A 226 2.30 0.98 -5.94
C ILE A 226 2.37 2.08 -4.88
N PHE A 227 2.52 3.33 -5.32
CA PHE A 227 2.43 4.52 -4.46
C PHE A 227 1.04 5.15 -4.62
N ILE A 228 0.39 5.45 -3.51
CA ILE A 228 -0.99 5.97 -3.45
C ILE A 228 -1.04 7.16 -2.49
N VAL A 229 -1.84 8.18 -2.85
CA VAL A 229 -2.08 9.36 -1.99
C VAL A 229 -3.56 9.62 -1.82
#